data_bc6ea642f9da081d25cd36fc5cef50ef
#
_entry.id   bc6ea642f9da081d25cd36fc5cef50ef
#
_cell.length_a   1.000
_cell.length_b   1.000
_cell.length_c   1.000
_cell.angle_alpha   90.00
_cell.angle_beta   90.00
_cell.angle_gamma   90.00
#
_symmetry.space_group_name_H-M   'P 1'
#
loop_
_entity.id
_entity.type
_entity.pdbx_description
1 polymer ?
#
loop_
_entity_poly.entity_id
_entity_poly.type
_entity_poly.pdbx_seq_one_letter_code
_entity_poly.pdbx_strand_id
1 'polypeptide(L)'
;MSKFKYNNTIKNQGIQTIFGLHSVKAALQNDKRELIELIISKNQINFDKKYETKIQKITILPQNEFTRRYGTNNTTQGVVLKTRDFSRPNLEEFVKIESKKSKSVILILDQVTDPQNIGSIMRSCALFDCEGIIVGKDNSPELTSSLYKSASGAAEIVNYIRVTNIRRAISYLKKNNYCCLLYTSPSPRDR
;
A
#
# COMPACT_ATOMS: atom_id res chain seq x y z
N MET A 1 -10.49 17.67 18.85
CA MET A 1 -10.56 16.59 17.82
C MET A 1 -11.22 17.15 16.57
N SER A 2 -10.45 17.60 15.61
CA SER A 2 -10.96 18.19 14.36
C SER A 2 -11.11 17.10 13.31
N LYS A 3 -12.36 16.78 12.93
CA LYS A 3 -12.68 15.88 11.82
C LYS A 3 -12.36 16.60 10.51
N PHE A 4 -11.26 16.28 9.88
CA PHE A 4 -10.99 16.71 8.51
C PHE A 4 -11.96 15.99 7.56
N LYS A 5 -12.88 16.75 6.96
CA LYS A 5 -13.69 16.29 5.84
C LYS A 5 -12.79 16.16 4.60
N TYR A 6 -12.50 14.92 4.21
CA TYR A 6 -11.99 14.64 2.86
C TYR A 6 -13.13 14.91 1.87
N ASN A 7 -12.91 15.82 0.94
CA ASN A 7 -13.79 15.97 -0.21
C ASN A 7 -13.67 14.71 -1.08
N ASN A 8 -14.68 13.85 -1.00
CA ASN A 8 -14.85 12.68 -1.85
C ASN A 8 -15.14 13.14 -3.29
N THR A 9 -14.10 13.32 -4.09
CA THR A 9 -14.26 13.22 -5.54
C THR A 9 -14.25 11.73 -5.87
N ILE A 10 -15.45 11.15 -5.94
CA ILE A 10 -15.67 9.74 -6.30
C ILE A 10 -15.28 9.59 -7.79
N LYS A 11 -14.01 9.34 -8.06
CA LYS A 11 -13.58 8.69 -9.29
C LYS A 11 -13.90 7.20 -9.13
N ASN A 12 -14.43 6.57 -10.18
CA ASN A 12 -14.70 5.12 -10.27
C ASN A 12 -13.43 4.31 -9.88
N GLN A 13 -13.25 4.07 -8.61
CA GLN A 13 -12.16 3.26 -8.09
C GLN A 13 -12.59 1.81 -8.29
N GLY A 14 -11.87 1.11 -9.17
CA GLY A 14 -12.14 -0.30 -9.48
C GLY A 14 -12.00 -1.19 -8.25
N ILE A 15 -12.62 -2.37 -8.31
CA ILE A 15 -12.48 -3.39 -7.28
C ILE A 15 -11.03 -3.91 -7.31
N GLN A 16 -10.37 -3.84 -6.16
CA GLN A 16 -9.03 -4.34 -5.94
C GLN A 16 -9.07 -5.65 -5.19
N THR A 17 -8.18 -6.57 -5.55
CA THR A 17 -8.05 -7.86 -4.88
C THR A 17 -6.73 -7.92 -4.11
N ILE A 18 -6.80 -8.18 -2.82
CA ILE A 18 -5.66 -8.29 -1.91
C ILE A 18 -5.50 -9.75 -1.49
N PHE A 19 -4.28 -10.27 -1.56
CA PHE A 19 -3.93 -11.63 -1.20
C PHE A 19 -2.98 -11.68 -0.01
N GLY A 20 -3.06 -12.78 0.73
CA GLY A 20 -2.16 -13.08 1.83
C GLY A 20 -2.64 -12.57 3.17
N LEU A 21 -2.42 -13.38 4.20
CA LEU A 21 -3.01 -13.19 5.53
C LEU A 21 -2.67 -11.84 6.17
N HIS A 22 -1.40 -11.43 6.11
CA HIS A 22 -0.95 -10.15 6.71
C HIS A 22 -1.50 -8.95 5.96
N SER A 23 -1.48 -8.97 4.62
CA SER A 23 -2.01 -7.88 3.80
C SER A 23 -3.53 -7.73 3.98
N VAL A 24 -4.25 -8.86 4.02
CA VAL A 24 -5.70 -8.86 4.27
C VAL A 24 -6.02 -8.36 5.68
N LYS A 25 -5.30 -8.80 6.72
CA LYS A 25 -5.51 -8.31 8.09
C LYS A 25 -5.27 -6.80 8.19
N ALA A 26 -4.21 -6.28 7.58
CA ALA A 26 -3.94 -4.85 7.57
C ALA A 26 -5.04 -4.07 6.85
N ALA A 27 -5.49 -4.55 5.69
CA ALA A 27 -6.58 -3.93 4.93
C ALA A 27 -7.92 -3.92 5.70
N LEU A 28 -8.22 -4.96 6.46
CA LEU A 28 -9.40 -5.04 7.34
C LEU A 28 -9.35 -4.07 8.52
N GLN A 29 -8.16 -3.69 8.97
CA GLN A 29 -7.95 -2.71 10.03
C GLN A 29 -7.99 -1.26 9.51
N ASN A 30 -7.91 -1.07 8.20
CA ASN A 30 -7.92 0.25 7.60
C ASN A 30 -9.35 0.76 7.42
N ASP A 31 -9.79 1.67 8.27
CA ASP A 31 -11.15 2.24 8.24
C ASP A 31 -11.43 3.10 6.98
N LYS A 32 -10.41 3.40 6.19
CA LYS A 32 -10.58 4.13 4.92
C LYS A 32 -11.02 3.22 3.77
N ARG A 33 -10.95 1.88 3.95
CA ARG A 33 -11.31 0.91 2.92
C ARG A 33 -12.77 0.52 2.98
N GLU A 34 -13.40 0.43 1.84
CA GLU A 34 -14.69 -0.23 1.67
C GLU A 34 -14.46 -1.72 1.42
N LEU A 35 -14.86 -2.56 2.38
CA LEU A 35 -14.66 -4.00 2.37
C LEU A 35 -15.84 -4.67 1.71
N ILE A 36 -15.65 -5.25 0.52
CA ILE A 36 -16.74 -5.81 -0.30
C ILE A 36 -16.95 -7.30 0.03
N GLU A 37 -15.93 -8.11 -0.17
CA GLU A 37 -16.06 -9.55 -0.02
C GLU A 37 -14.75 -10.16 0.53
N LEU A 38 -14.86 -10.89 1.62
CA LEU A 38 -13.79 -11.72 2.16
C LEU A 38 -14.03 -13.17 1.75
N ILE A 39 -13.07 -13.76 1.05
CA ILE A 39 -13.11 -15.15 0.59
C ILE A 39 -12.06 -15.94 1.37
N ILE A 40 -12.51 -16.99 2.05
CA ILE A 40 -11.68 -17.82 2.92
C ILE A 40 -11.75 -19.27 2.45
N SER A 41 -10.59 -19.93 2.37
CA SER A 41 -10.53 -21.36 2.18
C SER A 41 -10.99 -22.11 3.46
N LYS A 42 -11.73 -23.19 3.31
CA LYS A 42 -12.23 -24.00 4.43
C LYS A 42 -11.13 -24.46 5.41
N ASN A 43 -9.88 -24.56 4.95
CA ASN A 43 -8.74 -24.92 5.79
C ASN A 43 -8.15 -23.75 6.62
N GLN A 44 -8.63 -22.51 6.41
CA GLN A 44 -8.14 -21.29 7.05
C GLN A 44 -9.21 -20.57 7.89
N ILE A 45 -10.09 -21.31 8.54
CA ILE A 45 -11.29 -20.77 9.22
C ILE A 45 -10.97 -19.90 10.46
N ASN A 46 -9.73 -19.83 10.95
CA ASN A 46 -9.34 -19.01 12.11
C ASN A 46 -9.22 -17.52 11.75
N PHE A 47 -10.26 -16.94 11.17
CA PHE A 47 -10.34 -15.50 10.96
C PHE A 47 -11.05 -14.84 12.15
N ASP A 48 -10.52 -13.74 12.63
CA ASP A 48 -11.02 -13.04 13.80
C ASP A 48 -12.42 -12.48 13.53
N LYS A 49 -13.44 -12.98 14.24
CA LYS A 49 -14.86 -12.63 14.08
C LYS A 49 -15.15 -11.13 14.22
N LYS A 50 -14.26 -10.36 14.84
CA LYS A 50 -14.42 -8.91 15.00
C LYS A 50 -14.54 -8.14 13.67
N TYR A 51 -14.08 -8.71 12.56
CA TYR A 51 -14.16 -8.07 11.24
C TYR A 51 -15.45 -8.38 10.47
N GLU A 52 -16.25 -9.35 10.94
CA GLU A 52 -17.49 -9.77 10.27
C GLU A 52 -18.48 -8.62 10.06
N THR A 53 -18.55 -7.69 11.01
CA THR A 53 -19.47 -6.53 10.96
C THR A 53 -19.07 -5.46 9.95
N LYS A 54 -17.82 -5.43 9.52
CA LYS A 54 -17.30 -4.44 8.57
C LYS A 54 -17.35 -4.90 7.12
N ILE A 55 -17.56 -6.20 6.89
CA ILE A 55 -17.47 -6.83 5.57
C ILE A 55 -18.88 -7.06 5.03
N GLN A 56 -19.14 -6.63 3.78
CA GLN A 56 -20.46 -6.78 3.17
C GLN A 56 -20.80 -8.26 2.92
N LYS A 57 -19.83 -9.09 2.58
CA LYS A 57 -20.02 -10.51 2.27
C LYS A 57 -18.82 -11.35 2.67
N ILE A 58 -19.07 -12.48 3.31
CA ILE A 58 -18.04 -13.49 3.61
C ILE A 58 -18.41 -14.77 2.85
N THR A 59 -17.44 -15.28 2.10
CA THR A 59 -17.59 -16.51 1.30
C THR A 59 -16.56 -17.54 1.75
N ILE A 60 -17.01 -18.69 2.19
CA ILE A 60 -16.14 -19.83 2.54
C ILE A 60 -16.19 -20.83 1.38
N LEU A 61 -15.03 -21.13 0.79
CA LEU A 61 -14.92 -22.06 -0.33
C LEU A 61 -14.19 -23.34 0.08
N PRO A 62 -14.60 -24.50 -0.47
CA PRO A 62 -13.78 -25.71 -0.42
C PRO A 62 -12.38 -25.45 -0.98
N GLN A 63 -11.35 -26.11 -0.44
CA GLN A 63 -9.95 -25.89 -0.83
C GLN A 63 -9.73 -26.01 -2.34
N ASN A 64 -10.31 -27.02 -2.99
CA ASN A 64 -10.16 -27.27 -4.42
C ASN A 64 -10.73 -26.13 -5.28
N GLU A 65 -11.90 -25.61 -4.87
CA GLU A 65 -12.54 -24.49 -5.56
C GLU A 65 -11.77 -23.19 -5.34
N PHE A 66 -11.31 -22.96 -4.12
CA PHE A 66 -10.48 -21.80 -3.78
C PHE A 66 -9.19 -21.77 -4.62
N THR A 67 -8.48 -22.91 -4.67
CA THR A 67 -7.23 -23.03 -5.43
C THR A 67 -7.45 -22.82 -6.93
N ARG A 68 -8.55 -23.36 -7.47
CA ARG A 68 -8.90 -23.17 -8.89
C ARG A 68 -9.16 -21.71 -9.25
N ARG A 69 -9.80 -20.93 -8.34
CA ARG A 69 -10.18 -19.52 -8.60
C ARG A 69 -9.07 -18.53 -8.30
N TYR A 70 -8.28 -18.75 -7.26
CA TYR A 70 -7.35 -17.76 -6.70
C TYR A 70 -5.89 -18.22 -6.64
N GLY A 71 -5.61 -19.44 -7.05
CA GLY A 71 -4.27 -20.02 -7.03
C GLY A 71 -3.96 -20.79 -5.74
N THR A 72 -2.74 -21.30 -5.66
CA THR A 72 -2.30 -22.17 -4.56
C THR A 72 -2.18 -21.42 -3.23
N ASN A 73 -2.18 -22.16 -2.12
CA ASN A 73 -1.99 -21.60 -0.77
C ASN A 73 -0.67 -20.82 -0.61
N ASN A 74 0.38 -21.18 -1.37
CA ASN A 74 1.65 -20.45 -1.33
C ASN A 74 1.52 -19.00 -1.80
N THR A 75 0.55 -18.72 -2.69
CA THR A 75 0.31 -17.37 -3.17
C THR A 75 -0.69 -16.60 -2.34
N THR A 76 -1.77 -17.23 -1.89
CA THR A 76 -2.92 -16.58 -1.26
C THR A 76 -3.01 -16.78 0.24
N GLN A 77 -2.32 -17.79 0.77
CA GLN A 77 -2.43 -18.23 2.18
C GLN A 77 -3.90 -18.53 2.58
N GLY A 78 -4.72 -18.97 1.60
CA GLY A 78 -6.12 -19.33 1.83
C GLY A 78 -7.07 -18.17 2.12
N VAL A 79 -6.63 -16.92 1.89
CA VAL A 79 -7.44 -15.72 2.17
C VAL A 79 -7.32 -14.72 1.04
N VAL A 80 -8.46 -14.19 0.60
CA VAL A 80 -8.57 -13.17 -0.45
C VAL A 80 -9.58 -12.12 -0.01
N LEU A 81 -9.24 -10.85 -0.14
CA LEU A 81 -10.14 -9.73 0.12
C LEU A 81 -10.38 -8.95 -1.16
N LYS A 82 -11.67 -8.76 -1.51
CA LYS A 82 -12.08 -7.77 -2.51
C LYS A 82 -12.49 -6.49 -1.81
N THR A 83 -11.93 -5.38 -2.23
CA THR A 83 -12.14 -4.08 -1.62
C THR A 83 -12.12 -3.00 -2.68
N ARG A 84 -12.72 -1.85 -2.42
CA ARG A 84 -12.41 -0.65 -3.20
C ARG A 84 -11.17 0.01 -2.66
N ASP A 85 -10.34 0.53 -3.57
CA ASP A 85 -9.19 1.31 -3.15
C ASP A 85 -9.64 2.65 -2.56
N PHE A 86 -8.91 3.14 -1.59
CA PHE A 86 -9.17 4.46 -1.01
C PHE A 86 -8.31 5.52 -1.69
N SER A 87 -8.80 6.75 -1.71
CA SER A 87 -8.04 7.87 -2.27
C SER A 87 -6.77 8.12 -1.47
N ARG A 88 -5.64 8.00 -2.14
CA ARG A 88 -4.34 8.36 -1.56
C ARG A 88 -4.04 9.82 -1.87
N PRO A 89 -3.37 10.53 -0.97
CA PRO A 89 -3.02 11.92 -1.21
C PRO A 89 -2.06 12.03 -2.41
N ASN A 90 -2.20 13.09 -3.19
CA ASN A 90 -1.15 13.51 -4.11
C ASN A 90 0.02 14.14 -3.34
N LEU A 91 1.11 14.51 -4.04
CA LEU A 91 2.30 15.05 -3.39
C LEU A 91 2.02 16.31 -2.57
N GLU A 92 1.21 17.21 -3.10
CA GLU A 92 0.90 18.49 -2.47
C GLU A 92 0.05 18.29 -1.20
N GLU A 93 -0.97 17.45 -1.29
CA GLU A 93 -1.83 17.10 -0.14
C GLU A 93 -1.01 16.37 0.94
N PHE A 94 -0.15 15.44 0.53
CA PHE A 94 0.72 14.70 1.42
C PHE A 94 1.65 15.63 2.20
N VAL A 95 2.39 16.49 1.50
CA VAL A 95 3.30 17.44 2.13
C VAL A 95 2.56 18.39 3.06
N LYS A 96 1.37 18.86 2.70
CA LYS A 96 0.54 19.71 3.55
C LYS A 96 0.08 19.00 4.85
N ILE A 97 -0.15 17.70 4.80
CA ILE A 97 -0.49 16.90 5.98
C ILE A 97 0.75 16.74 6.86
N GLU A 98 1.88 16.34 6.26
CA GLU A 98 3.11 16.02 6.97
C GLU A 98 3.84 17.25 7.52
N SER A 99 3.71 18.43 6.89
CA SER A 99 4.30 19.68 7.37
C SER A 99 3.82 20.12 8.77
N LYS A 100 2.75 19.51 9.28
CA LYS A 100 2.24 19.73 10.62
C LYS A 100 2.96 18.92 11.70
N LYS A 101 3.77 17.96 11.30
CA LYS A 101 4.56 17.11 12.20
C LYS A 101 5.92 17.76 12.48
N SER A 102 6.47 17.50 13.65
CA SER A 102 7.82 17.96 14.02
C SER A 102 8.92 17.24 13.26
N LYS A 103 8.65 16.00 12.82
CA LYS A 103 9.57 15.18 12.04
C LYS A 103 8.76 14.43 10.98
N SER A 104 9.31 14.35 9.78
CA SER A 104 8.74 13.56 8.69
C SER A 104 9.88 13.02 7.82
N VAL A 105 9.85 11.73 7.57
CA VAL A 105 10.83 11.04 6.71
C VAL A 105 10.10 10.54 5.48
N ILE A 106 10.61 10.92 4.32
CA ILE A 106 10.06 10.54 3.01
C ILE A 106 11.16 9.87 2.21
N LEU A 107 10.86 8.70 1.67
CA LEU A 107 11.78 8.00 0.80
C LEU A 107 11.43 8.28 -0.67
N ILE A 108 12.42 8.57 -1.48
CA ILE A 108 12.26 8.75 -2.93
C ILE A 108 13.00 7.62 -3.63
N LEU A 109 12.28 6.86 -4.45
CA LEU A 109 12.84 5.77 -5.22
C LEU A 109 12.84 6.16 -6.70
N ASP A 110 14.03 6.15 -7.29
CA ASP A 110 14.18 6.35 -8.72
C ASP A 110 14.49 5.03 -9.42
N GLN A 111 13.74 4.71 -10.48
CA GLN A 111 13.89 3.52 -11.32
C GLN A 111 13.83 2.16 -10.59
N VAL A 112 13.11 2.07 -9.47
CA VAL A 112 12.82 0.80 -8.82
C VAL A 112 11.54 0.22 -9.43
N THR A 113 11.70 -0.78 -10.29
CA THR A 113 10.61 -1.33 -11.11
C THR A 113 9.98 -2.60 -10.53
N ASP A 114 10.73 -3.35 -9.71
CA ASP A 114 10.26 -4.61 -9.16
C ASP A 114 9.30 -4.40 -7.98
N PRO A 115 8.05 -4.90 -8.06
CA PRO A 115 7.09 -4.83 -6.96
C PRO A 115 7.56 -5.49 -5.66
N GLN A 116 8.43 -6.53 -5.75
CA GLN A 116 8.95 -7.20 -4.56
C GLN A 116 9.92 -6.31 -3.81
N ASN A 117 10.80 -5.62 -4.53
CA ASN A 117 11.74 -4.66 -3.94
C ASN A 117 10.98 -3.50 -3.29
N ILE A 118 10.02 -2.90 -3.99
CA ILE A 118 9.19 -1.82 -3.43
C ILE A 118 8.43 -2.31 -2.18
N GLY A 119 7.84 -3.50 -2.23
CA GLY A 119 7.14 -4.07 -1.08
C GLY A 119 8.05 -4.31 0.12
N SER A 120 9.29 -4.76 -0.12
CA SER A 120 10.30 -4.91 0.94
C SER A 120 10.69 -3.55 1.55
N ILE A 121 10.91 -2.54 0.71
CA ILE A 121 11.19 -1.17 1.13
C ILE A 121 10.02 -0.60 1.93
N MET A 122 8.76 -0.82 1.49
CA MET A 122 7.58 -0.39 2.25
C MET A 122 7.54 -0.98 3.66
N ARG A 123 7.91 -2.26 3.83
CA ARG A 123 7.98 -2.88 5.16
C ARG A 123 9.02 -2.19 6.05
N SER A 124 10.18 -1.87 5.50
CA SER A 124 11.20 -1.11 6.22
C SER A 124 10.71 0.30 6.55
N CYS A 125 10.05 0.97 5.62
CA CYS A 125 9.44 2.28 5.86
C CYS A 125 8.42 2.24 7.01
N ALA A 126 7.53 1.25 7.04
CA ALA A 126 6.57 1.09 8.11
C ALA A 126 7.23 0.81 9.47
N LEU A 127 8.36 0.08 9.48
CA LEU A 127 9.12 -0.24 10.69
C LEU A 127 9.87 0.98 11.25
N PHE A 128 10.35 1.86 10.37
CA PHE A 128 11.14 3.05 10.74
C PHE A 128 10.33 4.34 10.71
N ASP A 129 9.00 4.26 10.75
CA ASP A 129 8.09 5.41 10.77
C ASP A 129 8.31 6.40 9.61
N CYS A 130 8.64 5.88 8.40
CA CYS A 130 8.63 6.71 7.21
C CYS A 130 7.19 6.94 6.76
N GLU A 131 6.80 8.18 6.57
CA GLU A 131 5.44 8.58 6.22
C GLU A 131 5.04 8.23 4.80
N GLY A 132 6.01 8.19 3.89
CA GLY A 132 5.69 7.92 2.49
C GLY A 132 6.86 7.58 1.61
N ILE A 133 6.52 6.97 0.48
CA ILE A 133 7.44 6.66 -0.62
C ILE A 133 6.97 7.40 -1.86
N ILE A 134 7.87 8.15 -2.47
CA ILE A 134 7.64 8.83 -3.75
C ILE A 134 8.35 8.07 -4.86
N VAL A 135 7.63 7.80 -5.95
CA VAL A 135 8.15 7.07 -7.13
C VAL A 135 7.73 7.75 -8.42
N GLY A 136 8.50 7.51 -9.48
CA GLY A 136 8.12 7.95 -10.83
C GLY A 136 6.97 7.12 -11.40
N LYS A 137 5.99 7.76 -12.05
CA LYS A 137 4.83 7.06 -12.66
C LYS A 137 5.23 6.06 -13.74
N ASP A 138 6.21 6.43 -14.56
CA ASP A 138 6.54 5.68 -15.76
C ASP A 138 7.42 4.46 -15.47
N ASN A 139 8.21 4.51 -14.41
CA ASN A 139 9.23 3.49 -14.09
C ASN A 139 8.96 2.74 -12.78
N SER A 140 7.76 2.87 -12.22
CA SER A 140 7.42 2.15 -10.98
C SER A 140 6.03 1.55 -11.06
N PRO A 141 5.83 0.35 -10.51
CA PRO A 141 4.56 -0.33 -10.57
C PRO A 141 3.45 0.44 -9.85
N GLU A 142 2.23 0.23 -10.30
CA GLU A 142 1.05 0.60 -9.53
C GLU A 142 0.89 -0.31 -8.30
N LEU A 143 0.02 0.09 -7.38
CA LEU A 143 -0.33 -0.74 -6.22
C LEU A 143 -1.14 -1.96 -6.67
N THR A 144 -0.46 -2.92 -7.27
CA THR A 144 -1.02 -4.19 -7.70
C THR A 144 -1.17 -5.18 -6.55
N SER A 145 -1.94 -6.23 -6.75
CA SER A 145 -2.08 -7.32 -5.76
C SER A 145 -0.72 -7.95 -5.38
N SER A 146 0.24 -8.01 -6.32
CA SER A 146 1.59 -8.48 -6.07
C SER A 146 2.35 -7.56 -5.10
N LEU A 147 2.24 -6.24 -5.28
CA LEU A 147 2.86 -5.26 -4.41
C LEU A 147 2.23 -5.28 -3.01
N TYR A 148 0.89 -5.37 -2.91
CA TYR A 148 0.22 -5.53 -1.61
C TYR A 148 0.70 -6.78 -0.87
N LYS A 149 0.85 -7.89 -1.58
CA LYS A 149 1.36 -9.13 -0.99
C LYS A 149 2.80 -8.97 -0.48
N SER A 150 3.70 -8.42 -1.30
CA SER A 150 5.11 -8.24 -0.92
C SER A 150 5.28 -7.23 0.21
N ALA A 151 4.43 -6.20 0.27
CA ALA A 151 4.41 -5.23 1.34
C ALA A 151 3.88 -5.77 2.68
N SER A 152 3.22 -6.95 2.70
CA SER A 152 2.74 -7.60 3.93
C SER A 152 1.95 -6.68 4.88
N GLY A 153 1.10 -5.81 4.33
CA GLY A 153 0.29 -4.85 5.07
C GLY A 153 0.89 -3.44 5.18
N ALA A 154 2.19 -3.25 4.96
CA ALA A 154 2.83 -1.93 5.00
C ALA A 154 2.22 -0.95 3.98
N ALA A 155 1.67 -1.45 2.87
CA ALA A 155 0.96 -0.64 1.88
C ALA A 155 -0.33 0.03 2.39
N GLU A 156 -0.85 -0.37 3.55
CA GLU A 156 -1.98 0.28 4.22
C GLU A 156 -1.54 1.44 5.11
N ILE A 157 -0.28 1.45 5.53
CA ILE A 157 0.30 2.39 6.50
C ILE A 157 1.10 3.47 5.77
N VAL A 158 1.99 3.06 4.86
CA VAL A 158 2.91 3.95 4.15
C VAL A 158 2.21 4.56 2.93
N ASN A 159 2.26 5.88 2.80
CA ASN A 159 1.75 6.56 1.62
C ASN A 159 2.62 6.26 0.39
N TYR A 160 2.01 5.79 -0.68
CA TYR A 160 2.68 5.52 -1.95
C TYR A 160 2.26 6.56 -2.97
N ILE A 161 3.18 7.47 -3.30
CA ILE A 161 2.90 8.67 -4.08
C ILE A 161 3.61 8.55 -5.42
N ARG A 162 2.84 8.56 -6.50
CA ARG A 162 3.37 8.48 -7.87
C ARG A 162 3.41 9.86 -8.49
N VAL A 163 4.60 10.31 -8.89
CA VAL A 163 4.82 11.62 -9.51
C VAL A 163 5.29 11.47 -10.96
N THR A 164 4.94 12.41 -11.81
CA THR A 164 5.41 12.42 -13.20
C THR A 164 6.88 12.80 -13.34
N ASN A 165 7.42 13.55 -12.38
CA ASN A 165 8.80 14.02 -12.43
C ASN A 165 9.40 14.10 -11.02
N ILE A 166 10.34 13.19 -10.74
CA ILE A 166 11.01 13.08 -9.44
C ILE A 166 11.83 14.36 -9.14
N ARG A 167 12.52 14.93 -10.11
CA ARG A 167 13.30 16.16 -9.90
C ARG A 167 12.42 17.32 -9.45
N ARG A 168 11.24 17.46 -10.07
CA ARG A 168 10.25 18.47 -9.68
C ARG A 168 9.69 18.21 -8.27
N ALA A 169 9.45 16.95 -7.93
CA ALA A 169 9.01 16.55 -6.59
C ALA A 169 10.07 16.91 -5.52
N ILE A 170 11.34 16.62 -5.77
CA ILE A 170 12.45 17.01 -4.88
C ILE A 170 12.50 18.53 -4.71
N SER A 171 12.38 19.29 -5.80
CA SER A 171 12.38 20.76 -5.72
C SER A 171 11.20 21.29 -4.90
N TYR A 172 10.04 20.65 -5.02
CA TYR A 172 8.85 20.99 -4.23
C TYR A 172 9.05 20.69 -2.74
N LEU A 173 9.61 19.53 -2.40
CA LEU A 173 9.92 19.16 -1.03
C LEU A 173 10.92 20.13 -0.38
N LYS A 174 11.99 20.49 -1.10
CA LYS A 174 12.98 21.49 -0.62
C LYS A 174 12.33 22.85 -0.32
N LYS A 175 11.39 23.30 -1.15
CA LYS A 175 10.62 24.54 -0.89
C LYS A 175 9.72 24.43 0.35
N ASN A 176 9.39 23.22 0.78
CA ASN A 176 8.60 22.94 1.99
C ASN A 176 9.49 22.47 3.17
N ASN A 177 10.74 22.93 3.23
CA ASN A 177 11.69 22.71 4.32
C ASN A 177 12.15 21.26 4.53
N TYR A 178 12.07 20.40 3.50
CA TYR A 178 12.70 19.08 3.55
C TYR A 178 14.16 19.16 3.15
N CYS A 179 15.03 18.51 3.95
CA CYS A 179 16.42 18.29 3.59
C CYS A 179 16.52 17.01 2.74
N CYS A 180 17.23 17.06 1.63
CA CYS A 180 17.41 15.91 0.75
C CYS A 180 18.79 15.29 0.95
N LEU A 181 18.82 14.00 1.29
CA LEU A 181 20.01 13.17 1.29
C LEU A 181 19.96 12.24 0.06
N LEU A 182 21.05 12.13 -0.66
CA LEU A 182 21.15 11.27 -1.83
C LEU A 182 22.08 10.10 -1.53
N TYR A 183 21.58 8.90 -1.75
CA TYR A 183 22.36 7.67 -1.68
C TYR A 183 22.35 7.00 -3.04
N THR A 184 23.50 6.67 -3.56
CA THR A 184 23.68 5.92 -4.80
C THR A 184 24.42 4.63 -4.48
N SER A 185 24.11 3.54 -5.21
CA SER A 185 24.96 2.36 -5.16
C SER A 185 26.34 2.72 -5.73
N PRO A 186 27.45 2.27 -5.13
CA PRO A 186 28.75 2.44 -5.71
C PRO A 186 28.77 1.82 -7.11
N SER A 187 29.25 2.60 -8.09
CA SER A 187 29.40 2.10 -9.46
C SER A 187 30.41 0.96 -9.48
N PRO A 188 30.25 -0.07 -10.34
CA PRO A 188 31.30 -1.09 -10.54
C PRO A 188 32.67 -0.51 -10.94
N ARG A 189 32.71 0.77 -11.36
CA ARG A 189 33.96 1.50 -11.71
C ARG A 189 34.61 2.16 -10.49
N ASP A 190 33.95 2.17 -9.34
CA ASP A 190 34.45 2.79 -8.09
C ASP A 190 35.10 1.74 -7.16
N ARG A 191 35.37 0.53 -7.70
CA ARG A 191 36.08 -0.56 -7.04
C ARG A 191 37.46 -0.78 -7.65
#